data_6ae363d01f6ad96ed7dec1af21171540
#
_entry.id   6ae363d01f6ad96ed7dec1af21171540
#
_cell.length_a   1.000
_cell.length_b   1.000
_cell.length_c   1.000
_cell.angle_alpha   90.00
_cell.angle_beta   90.00
_cell.angle_gamma   90.00
#
_symmetry.space_group_name_H-M   'P 1'
#
loop_
_entity.id
_entity.type
_entity.pdbx_description
1 polymer ?
#
loop_
_entity_poly.entity_id
_entity_poly.type
_entity_poly.pdbx_seq_one_letter_code
_entity_poly.pdbx_strand_id
1 'polypeptide(L)'
;MNAPLHQSESYSPASLSAERGIILIVDDTPDNLALLSDALDDAGYMVLVALDGASALGRIQRRRPDLILLDAMMPGLDGFETCRRIKAEPSSADIPVLFMTALTDSEHVVQGFEAGGIDYVTKPINPEEVLARVASHLRTARILQAARAASKPVSLSLDDAPAHAKLSARFQLTEREVQVLRWVACGKTNRDIGDILGLSPRTVNKHLEHVYVKLGVETRTAAASVALAAMSERG
;
A
#
# COMPACT_ATOMS: atom_id res chain seq x y z
N MET A 1 11.65 -49.14 -28.34
CA MET A 1 12.33 -48.21 -27.42
C MET A 1 11.92 -46.81 -27.85
N ASN A 2 10.89 -46.28 -27.17
CA ASN A 2 10.40 -44.93 -27.43
C ASN A 2 10.96 -43.98 -26.35
N ALA A 3 11.71 -43.02 -26.73
CA ALA A 3 12.14 -41.90 -25.85
C ALA A 3 11.03 -40.87 -25.75
N PRO A 4 10.74 -40.31 -24.56
CA PRO A 4 9.73 -39.26 -24.42
C PRO A 4 10.31 -37.93 -24.92
N LEU A 5 9.50 -37.24 -25.72
CA LEU A 5 9.70 -35.86 -26.17
C LEU A 5 9.65 -34.93 -24.95
N HIS A 6 10.77 -34.25 -24.70
CA HIS A 6 10.80 -33.08 -23.80
C HIS A 6 9.90 -31.98 -24.40
N GLN A 7 8.78 -31.72 -23.72
CA GLN A 7 8.03 -30.50 -23.93
C GLN A 7 8.84 -29.34 -23.34
N SER A 8 9.45 -28.55 -24.21
CA SER A 8 9.99 -27.25 -23.88
C SER A 8 8.84 -26.30 -23.57
N GLU A 9 8.55 -26.09 -22.28
CA GLU A 9 7.72 -24.98 -21.85
C GLU A 9 8.35 -23.69 -22.38
N SER A 10 7.70 -23.07 -23.33
CA SER A 10 8.06 -21.76 -23.85
C SER A 10 7.75 -20.71 -22.76
N TYR A 11 8.75 -20.38 -21.98
CA TYR A 11 8.73 -19.27 -21.04
C TYR A 11 8.59 -17.97 -21.83
N SER A 12 7.41 -17.36 -21.76
CA SER A 12 7.16 -16.08 -22.42
C SER A 12 7.78 -14.95 -21.60
N PRO A 13 8.69 -14.12 -22.19
CA PRO A 13 9.34 -13.02 -21.45
C PRO A 13 8.36 -11.98 -20.88
N ALA A 14 7.14 -11.89 -21.42
CA ALA A 14 6.08 -11.01 -20.93
C ALA A 14 5.54 -11.38 -19.55
N SER A 15 5.70 -12.63 -19.08
CA SER A 15 5.25 -13.05 -17.74
C SER A 15 6.23 -12.67 -16.62
N LEU A 16 7.53 -12.58 -16.92
CA LEU A 16 8.57 -12.21 -15.95
C LEU A 16 8.59 -10.71 -15.64
N SER A 17 8.24 -9.86 -16.61
CA SER A 17 8.20 -8.40 -16.43
C SER A 17 7.02 -7.96 -15.55
N ALA A 18 5.90 -8.68 -15.55
CA ALA A 18 4.76 -8.39 -14.68
C ALA A 18 5.04 -8.69 -13.19
N GLU A 19 6.01 -9.57 -12.88
CA GLU A 19 6.37 -9.94 -11.52
C GLU A 19 7.20 -8.87 -10.79
N ARG A 20 7.95 -8.03 -11.53
CA ARG A 20 8.79 -6.97 -10.93
C ARG A 20 8.05 -5.68 -10.64
N GLY A 21 7.04 -5.35 -11.40
CA GLY A 21 6.19 -4.18 -11.21
C GLY A 21 6.11 -3.27 -12.43
N ILE A 22 5.19 -2.32 -12.38
CA ILE A 22 4.89 -1.35 -13.45
C ILE A 22 5.44 0.02 -13.03
N ILE A 23 6.33 0.59 -13.83
CA ILE A 23 6.91 1.91 -13.60
C ILE A 23 6.36 2.89 -14.63
N LEU A 24 5.84 4.03 -14.18
CA LEU A 24 5.49 5.14 -15.06
C LEU A 24 6.62 6.16 -15.02
N ILE A 25 7.19 6.48 -16.18
CA ILE A 25 8.16 7.56 -16.36
C ILE A 25 7.45 8.75 -17.00
N VAL A 26 7.63 9.93 -16.41
CA VAL A 26 7.04 11.19 -16.87
C VAL A 26 8.17 12.21 -17.04
N ASP A 27 8.51 12.56 -18.25
CA ASP A 27 9.56 13.52 -18.60
C ASP A 27 9.23 14.11 -19.98
N ASP A 28 9.39 15.41 -20.18
CA ASP A 28 9.12 16.08 -21.46
C ASP A 28 10.24 15.87 -22.47
N THR A 29 11.37 15.30 -22.05
CA THR A 29 12.55 15.03 -22.87
C THR A 29 12.57 13.57 -23.34
N PRO A 30 12.37 13.28 -24.64
CA PRO A 30 12.34 11.91 -25.16
C PRO A 30 13.60 11.09 -24.89
N ASP A 31 14.78 11.74 -24.86
CA ASP A 31 16.05 11.06 -24.61
C ASP A 31 16.11 10.50 -23.17
N ASN A 32 15.57 11.23 -22.18
CA ASN A 32 15.45 10.75 -20.81
C ASN A 32 14.50 9.55 -20.71
N LEU A 33 13.37 9.62 -21.42
CA LEU A 33 12.41 8.51 -21.48
C LEU A 33 13.03 7.26 -22.09
N ALA A 34 13.76 7.40 -23.21
CA ALA A 34 14.43 6.27 -23.86
C ALA A 34 15.47 5.64 -22.93
N LEU A 35 16.38 6.44 -22.37
CA LEU A 35 17.43 5.99 -21.45
C LEU A 35 16.87 5.19 -20.28
N LEU A 36 15.85 5.72 -19.62
CA LEU A 36 15.25 5.08 -18.46
C LEU A 36 14.38 3.88 -18.83
N SER A 37 13.69 3.93 -19.98
CA SER A 37 12.89 2.79 -20.44
C SER A 37 13.77 1.59 -20.71
N ASP A 38 14.89 1.77 -21.45
CA ASP A 38 15.83 0.69 -21.75
C ASP A 38 16.38 0.06 -20.46
N ALA A 39 16.85 0.89 -19.52
CA ALA A 39 17.42 0.42 -18.27
C ALA A 39 16.40 -0.33 -17.37
N LEU A 40 15.15 0.14 -17.33
CA LEU A 40 14.09 -0.50 -16.52
C LEU A 40 13.56 -1.76 -17.18
N ASP A 41 13.41 -1.79 -18.52
CA ASP A 41 13.03 -2.99 -19.26
C ASP A 41 14.09 -4.08 -19.13
N ASP A 42 15.38 -3.75 -19.25
CA ASP A 42 16.52 -4.67 -19.04
C ASP A 42 16.50 -5.22 -17.60
N ALA A 43 16.11 -4.42 -16.64
CA ALA A 43 15.92 -4.85 -15.26
C ALA A 43 14.61 -5.65 -15.02
N GLY A 44 13.77 -5.85 -16.06
CA GLY A 44 12.57 -6.67 -16.05
C GLY A 44 11.34 -5.96 -15.45
N TYR A 45 11.29 -4.63 -15.44
CA TYR A 45 10.08 -3.87 -15.12
C TYR A 45 9.22 -3.65 -16.36
N MET A 46 7.91 -3.52 -16.17
CA MET A 46 7.05 -3.02 -17.24
C MET A 46 7.06 -1.49 -17.22
N VAL A 47 7.38 -0.85 -18.34
CA VAL A 47 7.50 0.60 -18.43
C VAL A 47 6.30 1.22 -19.12
N LEU A 48 5.75 2.26 -18.52
CA LEU A 48 4.79 3.19 -19.12
C LEU A 48 5.47 4.55 -19.22
N VAL A 49 5.22 5.29 -20.31
CA VAL A 49 5.83 6.60 -20.51
C VAL A 49 4.76 7.68 -20.73
N ALA A 50 5.02 8.89 -20.27
CA ALA A 50 4.21 10.06 -20.52
C ALA A 50 5.12 11.28 -20.75
N LEU A 51 4.75 12.16 -21.69
CA LEU A 51 5.53 13.35 -22.05
C LEU A 51 5.14 14.60 -21.25
N ASP A 52 4.09 14.54 -20.47
CA ASP A 52 3.54 15.64 -19.69
C ASP A 52 2.66 15.14 -18.52
N GLY A 53 2.37 16.04 -17.58
CA GLY A 53 1.57 15.70 -16.39
C GLY A 53 0.13 15.29 -16.70
N ALA A 54 -0.51 15.87 -17.70
CA ALA A 54 -1.90 15.55 -18.06
C ALA A 54 -2.00 14.14 -18.67
N SER A 55 -1.08 13.78 -19.56
CA SER A 55 -0.99 12.43 -20.11
C SER A 55 -0.64 11.38 -19.05
N ALA A 56 0.19 11.74 -18.07
CA ALA A 56 0.50 10.89 -16.92
C ALA A 56 -0.75 10.55 -16.11
N LEU A 57 -1.57 11.54 -15.74
CA LEU A 57 -2.83 11.33 -15.01
C LEU A 57 -3.78 10.41 -15.79
N GLY A 58 -3.91 10.61 -17.10
CA GLY A 58 -4.73 9.75 -17.96
C GLY A 58 -4.22 8.30 -18.05
N ARG A 59 -2.90 8.10 -18.00
CA ARG A 59 -2.30 6.74 -17.99
C ARG A 59 -2.53 6.02 -16.68
N ILE A 60 -2.37 6.72 -15.54
CA ILE A 60 -2.61 6.16 -14.19
C ILE A 60 -4.04 5.62 -14.07
N GLN A 61 -5.02 6.34 -14.62
CA GLN A 61 -6.43 5.90 -14.62
C GLN A 61 -6.66 4.62 -15.44
N ARG A 62 -5.93 4.44 -16.56
CA ARG A 62 -6.06 3.27 -17.43
C ARG A 62 -5.30 2.06 -16.88
N ARG A 63 -4.14 2.29 -16.36
CA ARG A 63 -3.27 1.25 -15.79
C ARG A 63 -2.47 1.84 -14.63
N ARG A 64 -2.79 1.38 -13.44
CA ARG A 64 -2.13 1.82 -12.20
C ARG A 64 -0.66 1.36 -12.17
N PRO A 65 0.32 2.27 -12.07
CA PRO A 65 1.72 1.91 -11.85
C PRO A 65 1.97 1.58 -10.38
N ASP A 66 3.05 0.84 -10.12
CA ASP A 66 3.54 0.54 -8.78
C ASP A 66 4.47 1.65 -8.25
N LEU A 67 5.07 2.44 -9.15
CA LEU A 67 5.92 3.58 -8.84
C LEU A 67 5.95 4.56 -10.03
N ILE A 68 6.12 5.84 -9.73
CA ILE A 68 6.20 6.91 -10.72
C ILE A 68 7.56 7.61 -10.60
N LEU A 69 8.30 7.71 -11.72
CA LEU A 69 9.42 8.61 -11.91
C LEU A 69 8.88 9.87 -12.58
N LEU A 70 9.04 11.04 -11.97
CA LEU A 70 8.37 12.25 -12.40
C LEU A 70 9.36 13.41 -12.50
N ASP A 71 9.54 13.95 -13.69
CA ASP A 71 10.30 15.19 -13.84
C ASP A 71 9.61 16.33 -13.09
N ALA A 72 10.40 17.04 -12.27
CA ALA A 72 9.90 18.18 -11.51
C ALA A 72 9.54 19.37 -12.43
N MET A 73 10.29 19.55 -13.53
CA MET A 73 10.20 20.72 -14.39
C MET A 73 9.72 20.34 -15.80
N MET A 74 8.44 20.45 -16.01
CA MET A 74 7.82 20.20 -17.32
C MET A 74 6.96 21.40 -17.74
N PRO A 75 6.83 21.67 -19.06
CA PRO A 75 5.93 22.71 -19.56
C PRO A 75 4.45 22.42 -19.22
N GLY A 76 3.70 23.47 -18.91
CA GLY A 76 2.28 23.38 -18.62
C GLY A 76 2.00 22.88 -17.21
N LEU A 77 1.64 21.62 -17.05
CA LEU A 77 1.44 21.01 -15.74
C LEU A 77 2.78 20.48 -15.21
N ASP A 78 3.42 21.20 -14.29
CA ASP A 78 4.70 20.81 -13.72
C ASP A 78 4.61 19.53 -12.88
N GLY A 79 5.78 18.98 -12.50
CA GLY A 79 5.82 17.73 -11.73
C GLY A 79 5.24 17.87 -10.32
N PHE A 80 5.42 19.00 -9.67
CA PHE A 80 4.92 19.19 -8.31
C PHE A 80 3.39 19.23 -8.28
N GLU A 81 2.76 19.96 -9.20
CA GLU A 81 1.31 20.01 -9.32
C GLU A 81 0.75 18.66 -9.81
N THR A 82 1.47 17.97 -10.72
CA THR A 82 1.10 16.61 -11.13
C THR A 82 1.10 15.67 -9.94
N CYS A 83 2.13 15.71 -9.09
CA CYS A 83 2.22 14.91 -7.88
C CYS A 83 1.06 15.21 -6.91
N ARG A 84 0.76 16.49 -6.65
CA ARG A 84 -0.37 16.88 -5.80
C ARG A 84 -1.69 16.28 -6.29
N ARG A 85 -1.95 16.30 -7.60
CA ARG A 85 -3.15 15.69 -8.19
C ARG A 85 -3.18 14.18 -8.06
N ILE A 86 -2.04 13.50 -8.25
CA ILE A 86 -1.91 12.05 -8.02
C ILE A 86 -2.24 11.72 -6.57
N LYS A 87 -1.74 12.53 -5.62
CA LYS A 87 -1.92 12.31 -4.18
C LYS A 87 -3.30 12.70 -3.67
N ALA A 88 -3.99 13.60 -4.35
CA ALA A 88 -5.37 13.97 -4.02
C ALA A 88 -6.40 12.90 -4.42
N GLU A 89 -6.09 12.03 -5.38
CA GLU A 89 -7.00 10.99 -5.86
C GLU A 89 -6.83 9.71 -5.04
N PRO A 90 -7.87 9.22 -4.32
CA PRO A 90 -7.78 8.05 -3.44
C PRO A 90 -7.23 6.77 -4.11
N SER A 91 -7.49 6.60 -5.41
CA SER A 91 -7.06 5.44 -6.19
C SER A 91 -5.56 5.42 -6.50
N SER A 92 -4.89 6.57 -6.39
CA SER A 92 -3.46 6.75 -6.71
C SER A 92 -2.63 7.38 -5.59
N ALA A 93 -3.25 7.83 -4.50
CA ALA A 93 -2.59 8.54 -3.41
C ALA A 93 -1.42 7.76 -2.77
N ASP A 94 -1.51 6.44 -2.72
CA ASP A 94 -0.49 5.56 -2.14
C ASP A 94 0.63 5.14 -3.11
N ILE A 95 0.55 5.51 -4.41
CA ILE A 95 1.61 5.24 -5.38
C ILE A 95 2.84 6.07 -5.01
N PRO A 96 4.02 5.45 -4.81
CA PRO A 96 5.25 6.17 -4.56
C PRO A 96 5.66 7.02 -5.78
N VAL A 97 6.03 8.28 -5.54
CA VAL A 97 6.50 9.22 -6.56
C VAL A 97 7.93 9.62 -6.24
N LEU A 98 8.86 9.34 -7.16
CA LEU A 98 10.25 9.81 -7.13
C LEU A 98 10.39 10.96 -8.12
N PHE A 99 10.86 12.10 -7.64
CA PHE A 99 11.16 13.22 -8.54
C PHE A 99 12.50 13.05 -9.24
N MET A 100 12.54 13.41 -10.52
CA MET A 100 13.77 13.62 -11.28
C MET A 100 13.95 15.14 -11.44
N THR A 101 15.05 15.70 -10.98
CA THR A 101 15.20 17.15 -10.95
C THR A 101 16.63 17.62 -11.18
N ALA A 102 16.78 18.70 -11.94
CA ALA A 102 18.03 19.45 -11.99
C ALA A 102 18.20 20.41 -10.80
N LEU A 103 17.14 20.57 -10.00
CA LEU A 103 17.09 21.50 -8.89
C LEU A 103 17.71 20.84 -7.64
N THR A 104 18.85 21.37 -7.23
CA THR A 104 19.60 20.88 -6.05
C THR A 104 19.46 21.80 -4.84
N ASP A 105 18.75 22.92 -4.99
CA ASP A 105 18.51 23.83 -3.88
C ASP A 105 17.47 23.28 -2.91
N SER A 106 17.61 23.67 -1.65
CA SER A 106 16.79 23.14 -0.56
C SER A 106 15.29 23.47 -0.69
N GLU A 107 14.93 24.55 -1.39
CA GLU A 107 13.54 24.99 -1.54
C GLU A 107 12.73 24.01 -2.42
N HIS A 108 13.30 23.61 -3.56
CA HIS A 108 12.64 22.66 -4.47
C HIS A 108 12.59 21.24 -3.91
N VAL A 109 13.60 20.83 -3.14
CA VAL A 109 13.59 19.56 -2.43
C VAL A 109 12.44 19.53 -1.42
N VAL A 110 12.28 20.58 -0.62
CA VAL A 110 11.16 20.72 0.33
C VAL A 110 9.82 20.71 -0.41
N GLN A 111 9.68 21.45 -1.50
CA GLN A 111 8.47 21.49 -2.31
C GLN A 111 8.09 20.10 -2.85
N GLY A 112 9.06 19.28 -3.25
CA GLY A 112 8.83 17.91 -3.71
C GLY A 112 8.23 17.03 -2.61
N PHE A 113 8.76 17.09 -1.39
CA PHE A 113 8.21 16.36 -0.26
C PHE A 113 6.82 16.88 0.17
N GLU A 114 6.60 18.19 0.15
CA GLU A 114 5.30 18.80 0.43
C GLU A 114 4.24 18.41 -0.61
N ALA A 115 4.64 18.23 -1.87
CA ALA A 115 3.76 17.70 -2.93
C ALA A 115 3.42 16.21 -2.75
N GLY A 116 4.07 15.51 -1.81
CA GLY A 116 3.85 14.10 -1.51
C GLY A 116 4.83 13.14 -2.20
N GLY A 117 5.91 13.64 -2.79
CA GLY A 117 7.02 12.81 -3.25
C GLY A 117 7.73 12.12 -2.09
N ILE A 118 8.31 10.95 -2.36
CA ILE A 118 8.98 10.16 -1.33
C ILE A 118 10.51 10.22 -1.42
N ASP A 119 11.05 10.60 -2.59
CA ASP A 119 12.48 10.69 -2.86
C ASP A 119 12.73 11.50 -4.13
N TYR A 120 13.99 11.77 -4.43
CA TYR A 120 14.39 12.46 -5.67
C TYR A 120 15.70 11.92 -6.23
N VAL A 121 15.89 12.09 -7.53
CA VAL A 121 17.11 11.80 -8.28
C VAL A 121 17.55 13.06 -8.99
N THR A 122 18.82 13.40 -8.89
CA THR A 122 19.37 14.59 -9.55
C THR A 122 19.70 14.32 -11.01
N LYS A 123 19.41 15.27 -11.89
CA LYS A 123 19.89 15.27 -13.28
C LYS A 123 21.35 15.81 -13.31
N PRO A 124 22.27 15.21 -14.13
CA PRO A 124 22.01 14.21 -15.16
C PRO A 124 21.68 12.84 -14.57
N ILE A 125 20.72 12.15 -15.19
CA ILE A 125 20.17 10.89 -14.70
C ILE A 125 21.23 9.78 -14.80
N ASN A 126 21.50 9.11 -13.69
CA ASN A 126 22.26 7.86 -13.66
C ASN A 126 21.27 6.68 -13.57
N PRO A 127 21.16 5.83 -14.61
CA PRO A 127 20.24 4.70 -14.61
C PRO A 127 20.46 3.71 -13.44
N GLU A 128 21.70 3.45 -13.04
CA GLU A 128 22.01 2.54 -11.94
C GLU A 128 21.46 3.08 -10.60
N GLU A 129 21.58 4.40 -10.36
CA GLU A 129 21.00 5.05 -9.18
C GLU A 129 19.48 4.94 -9.19
N VAL A 130 18.83 5.22 -10.33
CA VAL A 130 17.38 5.11 -10.48
C VAL A 130 16.92 3.69 -10.20
N LEU A 131 17.56 2.68 -10.77
CA LEU A 131 17.23 1.27 -10.54
C LEU A 131 17.33 0.88 -9.07
N ALA A 132 18.38 1.30 -8.37
CA ALA A 132 18.57 1.03 -6.95
C ALA A 132 17.46 1.65 -6.09
N ARG A 133 17.06 2.90 -6.37
CA ARG A 133 15.99 3.62 -5.66
C ARG A 133 14.63 2.98 -5.96
N VAL A 134 14.31 2.71 -7.23
CA VAL A 134 13.08 2.02 -7.64
C VAL A 134 12.93 0.70 -6.90
N ALA A 135 13.97 -0.16 -6.92
CA ALA A 135 13.95 -1.44 -6.22
C ALA A 135 13.72 -1.30 -4.71
N SER A 136 14.35 -0.31 -4.07
CA SER A 136 14.20 -0.03 -2.64
C SER A 136 12.78 0.41 -2.28
N HIS A 137 12.24 1.37 -3.04
CA HIS A 137 10.90 1.93 -2.76
C HIS A 137 9.78 0.93 -3.08
N LEU A 138 9.90 0.15 -4.16
CA LEU A 138 8.94 -0.92 -4.46
C LEU A 138 8.93 -2.00 -3.37
N ARG A 139 10.10 -2.38 -2.84
CA ARG A 139 10.17 -3.33 -1.73
C ARG A 139 9.47 -2.78 -0.49
N THR A 140 9.72 -1.52 -0.14
CA THR A 140 9.06 -0.84 1.00
C THR A 140 7.55 -0.75 0.80
N ALA A 141 7.09 -0.36 -0.40
CA ALA A 141 5.67 -0.29 -0.73
C ALA A 141 4.99 -1.67 -0.62
N ARG A 142 5.63 -2.74 -1.11
CA ARG A 142 5.12 -4.11 -1.00
C ARG A 142 5.02 -4.58 0.45
N ILE A 143 6.01 -4.28 1.28
CA ILE A 143 5.97 -4.62 2.73
C ILE A 143 4.81 -3.88 3.40
N LEU A 144 4.63 -2.59 3.12
CA LEU A 144 3.53 -1.79 3.67
C LEU A 144 2.17 -2.28 3.18
N GLN A 145 2.05 -2.66 1.90
CA GLN A 145 0.82 -3.24 1.35
C GLN A 145 0.51 -4.60 1.96
N ALA A 146 1.52 -5.46 2.12
CA ALA A 146 1.37 -6.76 2.79
C ALA A 146 0.96 -6.58 4.26
N ALA A 147 1.59 -5.64 4.98
CA ALA A 147 1.23 -5.30 6.34
C ALA A 147 -0.21 -4.73 6.43
N ARG A 148 -0.61 -3.86 5.50
CA ARG A 148 -1.98 -3.34 5.41
C ARG A 148 -2.98 -4.42 5.01
N ALA A 149 -2.61 -5.35 4.13
CA ALA A 149 -3.45 -6.50 3.77
C ALA A 149 -3.60 -7.49 4.93
N ALA A 150 -2.53 -7.70 5.70
CA ALA A 150 -2.57 -8.46 6.95
C ALA A 150 -3.32 -7.71 8.06
N SER A 151 -3.30 -6.37 8.03
CA SER A 151 -4.02 -5.45 8.92
C SER A 151 -5.34 -4.96 8.32
N LYS A 152 -5.74 -5.43 7.10
CA LYS A 152 -7.12 -5.19 6.67
C LYS A 152 -7.97 -5.69 7.82
N PRO A 153 -8.80 -4.82 8.43
CA PRO A 153 -9.81 -5.34 9.32
C PRO A 153 -10.53 -6.40 8.49
N VAL A 154 -10.52 -7.63 8.97
CA VAL A 154 -11.51 -8.60 8.51
C VAL A 154 -12.77 -7.77 8.47
N SER A 155 -13.38 -7.59 7.30
CA SER A 155 -14.69 -6.95 7.21
C SER A 155 -15.62 -7.91 7.94
N LEU A 156 -15.64 -7.73 9.27
CA LEU A 156 -16.53 -8.43 10.16
C LEU A 156 -17.89 -7.84 9.83
N SER A 157 -18.58 -8.46 8.88
CA SER A 157 -19.99 -8.25 8.72
C SER A 157 -20.60 -8.44 10.12
N LEU A 158 -21.39 -7.48 10.56
CA LEU A 158 -22.10 -7.55 11.85
C LEU A 158 -22.96 -8.83 11.99
N ASP A 159 -23.13 -9.54 10.87
CA ASP A 159 -23.91 -10.79 10.73
C ASP A 159 -23.09 -12.08 10.85
N ASP A 160 -21.79 -12.04 11.24
CA ASP A 160 -21.03 -13.26 11.51
C ASP A 160 -21.46 -13.91 12.85
N ALA A 161 -22.69 -14.39 12.85
CA ALA A 161 -23.29 -15.12 13.98
C ALA A 161 -22.38 -16.28 14.50
N PRO A 162 -21.69 -17.08 13.61
CA PRO A 162 -20.80 -18.13 14.12
C PRO A 162 -19.57 -17.63 14.86
N ALA A 163 -18.95 -16.51 14.44
CA ALA A 163 -17.79 -15.95 15.14
C ALA A 163 -18.19 -15.32 16.48
N HIS A 164 -19.35 -14.70 16.54
CA HIS A 164 -19.93 -14.17 17.77
C HIS A 164 -20.21 -15.28 18.80
N ALA A 165 -20.86 -16.36 18.36
CA ALA A 165 -21.16 -17.51 19.21
C ALA A 165 -19.89 -18.19 19.74
N LYS A 166 -18.84 -18.33 18.91
CA LYS A 166 -17.56 -18.91 19.31
C LYS A 166 -16.87 -18.11 20.43
N LEU A 167 -16.77 -16.80 20.26
CA LEU A 167 -16.17 -15.92 21.29
C LEU A 167 -16.96 -15.94 22.58
N SER A 168 -18.28 -15.85 22.49
CA SER A 168 -19.17 -15.91 23.66
C SER A 168 -19.04 -17.23 24.40
N ALA A 169 -19.09 -18.36 23.70
CA ALA A 169 -19.02 -19.68 24.31
C ALA A 169 -17.63 -20.01 24.90
N ARG A 170 -16.54 -19.66 24.16
CA ARG A 170 -15.17 -20.01 24.55
C ARG A 170 -14.69 -19.24 25.79
N PHE A 171 -15.06 -17.96 25.88
CA PHE A 171 -14.53 -17.05 26.92
C PHE A 171 -15.62 -16.52 27.87
N GLN A 172 -16.84 -17.05 27.79
CA GLN A 172 -17.99 -16.61 28.60
C GLN A 172 -18.21 -15.09 28.54
N LEU A 173 -18.05 -14.52 27.35
CA LEU A 173 -18.25 -13.11 27.12
C LEU A 173 -19.73 -12.80 26.94
N THR A 174 -20.18 -11.70 27.52
CA THR A 174 -21.49 -11.14 27.24
C THR A 174 -21.54 -10.58 25.81
N GLU A 175 -22.72 -10.40 25.25
CA GLU A 175 -22.90 -9.84 23.92
C GLU A 175 -22.18 -8.51 23.72
N ARG A 176 -22.26 -7.62 24.72
CA ARG A 176 -21.55 -6.32 24.69
C ARG A 176 -20.03 -6.46 24.75
N GLU A 177 -19.53 -7.37 25.52
CA GLU A 177 -18.09 -7.66 25.59
C GLU A 177 -17.57 -8.23 24.27
N VAL A 178 -18.34 -9.10 23.61
CA VAL A 178 -17.99 -9.61 22.27
C VAL A 178 -17.99 -8.47 21.26
N GLN A 179 -19.00 -7.59 21.24
CA GLN A 179 -19.05 -6.45 20.35
C GLN A 179 -17.83 -5.53 20.53
N VAL A 180 -17.52 -5.17 21.77
CA VAL A 180 -16.34 -4.34 22.10
C VAL A 180 -15.06 -5.03 21.67
N LEU A 181 -14.87 -6.31 21.98
CA LEU A 181 -13.66 -7.08 21.63
C LEU A 181 -13.47 -7.20 20.12
N ARG A 182 -14.53 -7.36 19.34
CA ARG A 182 -14.48 -7.38 17.88
C ARG A 182 -13.96 -6.07 17.31
N TRP A 183 -14.41 -4.94 17.81
CA TRP A 183 -13.90 -3.64 17.39
C TRP A 183 -12.46 -3.38 17.82
N VAL A 184 -12.04 -3.93 18.96
CA VAL A 184 -10.63 -3.94 19.36
C VAL A 184 -9.78 -4.74 18.40
N ALA A 185 -10.23 -5.91 17.96
CA ALA A 185 -9.57 -6.73 16.94
C ALA A 185 -9.47 -6.00 15.59
N CYS A 186 -10.44 -5.10 15.28
CA CYS A 186 -10.41 -4.22 14.13
C CYS A 186 -9.51 -2.97 14.33
N GLY A 187 -8.77 -2.85 15.42
CA GLY A 187 -7.88 -1.73 15.71
C GLY A 187 -8.56 -0.42 16.08
N LYS A 188 -9.87 -0.40 16.39
CA LYS A 188 -10.62 0.81 16.75
C LYS A 188 -10.24 1.30 18.15
N THR A 189 -10.19 2.61 18.34
CA THR A 189 -9.96 3.22 19.67
C THR A 189 -11.21 3.13 20.54
N ASN A 190 -11.09 3.35 21.87
CA ASN A 190 -12.25 3.38 22.76
C ASN A 190 -13.25 4.48 22.39
N ARG A 191 -12.79 5.58 21.80
CA ARG A 191 -13.64 6.65 21.29
C ARG A 191 -14.45 6.18 20.07
N ASP A 192 -13.77 5.58 19.10
CA ASP A 192 -14.43 5.06 17.90
C ASP A 192 -15.47 3.97 18.26
N ILE A 193 -15.10 3.08 19.20
CA ILE A 193 -16.00 2.01 19.67
C ILE A 193 -17.21 2.63 20.39
N GLY A 194 -16.97 3.68 21.17
CA GLY A 194 -18.03 4.42 21.83
C GLY A 194 -19.01 5.02 20.83
N ASP A 195 -18.50 5.69 19.81
CA ASP A 195 -19.31 6.31 18.73
C ASP A 195 -20.10 5.24 17.94
N ILE A 196 -19.48 4.09 17.64
CA ILE A 196 -20.14 2.98 16.91
C ILE A 196 -21.24 2.29 17.72
N LEU A 197 -20.99 2.06 19.01
CA LEU A 197 -21.90 1.27 19.87
C LEU A 197 -22.85 2.13 20.71
N GLY A 198 -22.80 3.45 20.59
CA GLY A 198 -23.58 4.39 21.40
C GLY A 198 -23.16 4.37 22.89
N LEU A 199 -21.87 4.21 23.19
CA LEU A 199 -21.32 4.12 24.53
C LEU A 199 -20.34 5.26 24.82
N SER A 200 -20.17 5.62 26.11
CA SER A 200 -19.06 6.50 26.46
C SER A 200 -17.71 5.75 26.37
N PRO A 201 -16.60 6.45 26.03
CA PRO A 201 -15.26 5.81 26.05
C PRO A 201 -14.90 5.17 27.39
N ARG A 202 -15.42 5.73 28.51
CA ARG A 202 -15.26 5.17 29.86
C ARG A 202 -16.01 3.85 30.01
N THR A 203 -17.20 3.75 29.43
CA THR A 203 -17.99 2.50 29.43
C THR A 203 -17.31 1.43 28.60
N VAL A 204 -16.74 1.79 27.44
CA VAL A 204 -15.94 0.87 26.61
C VAL A 204 -14.74 0.35 27.42
N ASN A 205 -14.03 1.23 28.14
CA ASN A 205 -12.90 0.82 28.96
C ASN A 205 -13.31 -0.20 30.03
N LYS A 206 -14.45 0.02 30.71
CA LYS A 206 -14.98 -0.92 31.70
C LYS A 206 -15.30 -2.30 31.10
N HIS A 207 -15.87 -2.35 29.90
CA HIS A 207 -16.07 -3.62 29.20
C HIS A 207 -14.74 -4.30 28.88
N LEU A 208 -13.71 -3.55 28.47
CA LEU A 208 -12.39 -4.09 28.18
C LEU A 208 -11.70 -4.67 29.42
N GLU A 209 -11.82 -4.04 30.58
CA GLU A 209 -11.30 -4.57 31.82
C GLU A 209 -11.88 -5.97 32.13
N HIS A 210 -13.20 -6.16 31.96
CA HIS A 210 -13.84 -7.45 32.13
C HIS A 210 -13.40 -8.45 31.05
N VAL A 211 -13.25 -8.01 29.80
CA VAL A 211 -12.76 -8.83 28.69
C VAL A 211 -11.35 -9.32 29.00
N TYR A 212 -10.45 -8.48 29.47
CA TYR A 212 -9.07 -8.85 29.77
C TYR A 212 -9.00 -9.93 30.85
N VAL A 213 -9.80 -9.79 31.91
CA VAL A 213 -9.90 -10.80 32.97
C VAL A 213 -10.41 -12.14 32.41
N LYS A 214 -11.45 -12.12 31.58
CA LYS A 214 -12.04 -13.35 31.01
C LYS A 214 -11.15 -14.04 29.99
N LEU A 215 -10.36 -13.26 29.24
CA LEU A 215 -9.38 -13.77 28.27
C LEU A 215 -8.05 -14.18 28.92
N GLY A 216 -7.79 -13.79 30.16
CA GLY A 216 -6.51 -14.02 30.84
C GLY A 216 -5.36 -13.22 30.23
N VAL A 217 -5.62 -11.99 29.76
CA VAL A 217 -4.63 -11.12 29.10
C VAL A 217 -4.56 -9.77 29.81
N GLU A 218 -3.40 -9.12 29.72
CA GLU A 218 -3.17 -7.81 30.37
C GLU A 218 -3.15 -6.64 29.41
N THR A 219 -3.04 -6.90 28.11
CA THR A 219 -2.87 -5.83 27.10
C THR A 219 -3.93 -5.88 26.00
N ARG A 220 -4.23 -4.69 25.45
CA ARG A 220 -5.14 -4.54 24.32
C ARG A 220 -4.70 -5.35 23.10
N THR A 221 -3.40 -5.37 22.81
CA THR A 221 -2.84 -6.11 21.69
C THR A 221 -2.99 -7.61 21.86
N ALA A 222 -2.77 -8.12 23.10
CA ALA A 222 -2.99 -9.52 23.40
C ALA A 222 -4.46 -9.92 23.25
N ALA A 223 -5.40 -9.08 23.73
CA ALA A 223 -6.83 -9.30 23.55
C ALA A 223 -7.24 -9.32 22.07
N ALA A 224 -6.71 -8.40 21.27
CA ALA A 224 -6.95 -8.38 19.83
C ALA A 224 -6.44 -9.66 19.15
N SER A 225 -5.25 -10.13 19.49
CA SER A 225 -4.65 -11.36 18.94
C SER A 225 -5.47 -12.61 19.28
N VAL A 226 -5.93 -12.74 20.53
CA VAL A 226 -6.80 -13.85 20.97
C VAL A 226 -8.12 -13.83 20.23
N ALA A 227 -8.72 -12.65 20.05
CA ALA A 227 -9.96 -12.51 19.29
C ALA A 227 -9.80 -12.93 17.83
N LEU A 228 -8.74 -12.44 17.16
CA LEU A 228 -8.45 -12.79 15.77
C LEU A 228 -8.20 -14.28 15.57
N ALA A 229 -7.44 -14.91 16.48
CA ALA A 229 -7.20 -16.35 16.45
C ALA A 229 -8.50 -17.15 16.55
N ALA A 230 -9.35 -16.82 17.56
CA ALA A 230 -10.63 -17.51 17.77
C ALA A 230 -11.63 -17.32 16.60
N MET A 231 -11.51 -16.21 15.87
CA MET A 231 -12.35 -15.92 14.69
C MET A 231 -11.83 -16.58 13.41
N SER A 232 -10.52 -16.87 13.33
CA SER A 232 -9.86 -17.48 12.17
C SER A 232 -9.97 -19.01 12.16
N GLU A 233 -10.26 -19.65 13.27
CA GLU A 233 -10.48 -21.09 13.36
C GLU A 233 -11.76 -21.47 12.57
N ARG A 234 -11.58 -21.73 11.26
CA ARG A 234 -12.65 -22.34 10.44
C ARG A 234 -12.86 -23.78 10.91
N GLY A 235 -14.03 -24.07 11.40
CA GLY A 235 -14.47 -25.44 11.69
C GLY A 235 -14.64 -26.27 10.44
#